data_80608589506c5a9bb6a98834b618a748
#
_entry.id   80608589506c5a9bb6a98834b618a748
#
_cell.length_a   1.000
_cell.length_b   1.000
_cell.length_c   1.000
_cell.angle_alpha   90.00
_cell.angle_beta   90.00
_cell.angle_gamma   90.00
#
_symmetry.space_group_name_H-M   'P 1'
#
loop_
_entity.id
_entity.type
_entity.pdbx_description
1 polymer ?
#
loop_
_entity_poly.entity_id
_entity_poly.type
_entity_poly.pdbx_seq_one_letter_code
_entity_poly.pdbx_strand_id
1 'polypeptide(L)'
;MKHLSIWLLLLALSATLAVSADPLAGFRYEDATKFQIINKGWDNTTEPYTRLPQTYLDSCRKEQAWLYNHSAGIAVRFATNSKRIAAQYNLKNNYHMQHMAMTGIKGTDLYYLNEERGV
;
A
#
# COMPACT_ATOMS: atom_id res chain seq x y z
N MET A 1 -26.64 44.26 -25.74
CA MET A 1 -27.01 43.06 -24.96
C MET A 1 -26.41 41.77 -25.51
N LYS A 2 -26.11 41.64 -26.80
CA LYS A 2 -25.52 40.40 -27.39
C LYS A 2 -24.05 40.12 -26.96
N HIS A 3 -23.30 41.17 -26.64
CA HIS A 3 -21.88 40.99 -26.22
C HIS A 3 -21.71 40.51 -24.77
N LEU A 4 -22.65 40.82 -23.89
CA LEU A 4 -22.61 40.41 -22.49
C LEU A 4 -22.78 38.92 -22.35
N SER A 5 -23.61 38.31 -23.20
CA SER A 5 -23.86 36.86 -23.20
C SER A 5 -22.65 36.03 -23.65
N ILE A 6 -21.84 36.59 -24.58
CA ILE A 6 -20.62 35.92 -25.09
C ILE A 6 -19.53 35.90 -24.00
N TRP A 7 -19.39 36.98 -23.23
CA TRP A 7 -18.43 37.05 -22.14
C TRP A 7 -18.79 36.13 -20.97
N LEU A 8 -20.07 35.98 -20.66
CA LEU A 8 -20.56 35.02 -19.65
C LEU A 8 -20.33 33.58 -20.08
N LEU A 9 -20.48 33.26 -21.36
CA LEU A 9 -20.20 31.94 -21.90
C LEU A 9 -18.70 31.60 -21.87
N LEU A 10 -17.83 32.55 -22.17
CA LEU A 10 -16.37 32.43 -22.08
C LEU A 10 -15.92 32.26 -20.62
N LEU A 11 -16.53 32.95 -19.67
CA LEU A 11 -16.23 32.83 -18.26
C LEU A 11 -16.69 31.47 -17.70
N ALA A 12 -17.83 30.94 -18.17
CA ALA A 12 -18.30 29.59 -17.77
C ALA A 12 -17.43 28.49 -18.34
N LEU A 13 -16.85 28.68 -19.53
CA LEU A 13 -15.98 27.66 -20.16
C LEU A 13 -14.59 27.63 -19.53
N SER A 14 -14.12 28.72 -18.92
CA SER A 14 -12.82 28.75 -18.21
C SER A 14 -12.85 28.08 -16.83
N ALA A 15 -14.05 27.83 -16.25
CA ALA A 15 -14.20 27.24 -14.94
C ALA A 15 -14.17 25.69 -14.93
N THR A 16 -14.10 25.04 -16.09
CA THR A 16 -14.22 23.57 -16.19
C THR A 16 -12.90 22.81 -16.39
N LEU A 17 -11.74 23.47 -16.34
CA LEU A 17 -10.45 22.81 -16.41
C LEU A 17 -9.79 22.70 -15.02
N ALA A 18 -10.53 22.26 -14.02
CA ALA A 18 -9.91 21.63 -12.87
C ALA A 18 -9.41 20.24 -13.31
N VAL A 19 -8.25 20.20 -13.96
CA VAL A 19 -7.50 18.95 -14.14
C VAL A 19 -7.19 18.47 -12.74
N SER A 20 -7.91 17.45 -12.30
CA SER A 20 -7.56 16.69 -11.09
C SER A 20 -6.17 16.10 -11.35
N ALA A 21 -5.13 16.77 -10.83
CA ALA A 21 -3.79 16.24 -10.91
C ALA A 21 -3.79 14.86 -10.21
N ASP A 22 -3.38 13.82 -10.90
CA ASP A 22 -3.21 12.50 -10.31
C ASP A 22 -2.24 12.63 -9.11
N PRO A 23 -2.70 12.36 -7.87
CA PRO A 23 -1.85 12.49 -6.69
C PRO A 23 -0.64 11.54 -6.74
N LEU A 24 -0.67 10.52 -7.60
CA LEU A 24 0.40 9.55 -7.82
C LEU A 24 1.31 9.92 -8.99
N ALA A 25 1.00 11.00 -9.72
CA ALA A 25 1.87 11.46 -10.80
C ALA A 25 3.26 11.84 -10.28
N GLY A 26 4.30 11.40 -11.00
CA GLY A 26 5.69 11.68 -10.66
C GLY A 26 6.31 10.76 -9.63
N PHE A 27 5.63 9.71 -9.16
CA PHE A 27 6.27 8.63 -8.40
C PHE A 27 6.98 7.66 -9.33
N ARG A 28 8.18 7.25 -8.92
CA ARG A 28 8.89 6.10 -9.47
C ARG A 28 8.75 4.95 -8.49
N TYR A 29 8.18 3.85 -8.94
CA TYR A 29 7.99 2.65 -8.13
C TYR A 29 9.18 1.70 -8.30
N GLU A 30 9.64 1.17 -7.19
CA GLU A 30 10.64 0.11 -7.13
C GLU A 30 10.00 -1.14 -6.52
N ASP A 31 10.41 -2.31 -7.01
CA ASP A 31 9.95 -3.56 -6.44
C ASP A 31 10.43 -3.70 -4.99
N ALA A 32 9.49 -3.85 -4.08
CA ALA A 32 9.77 -3.92 -2.65
C ALA A 32 10.60 -5.15 -2.25
N THR A 33 10.65 -6.19 -3.07
CA THR A 33 11.49 -7.39 -2.84
C THR A 33 12.99 -7.12 -3.02
N LYS A 34 13.37 -6.00 -3.64
CA LYS A 34 14.77 -5.54 -3.72
C LYS A 34 15.32 -5.02 -2.39
N PHE A 35 14.45 -4.70 -1.45
CA PHE A 35 14.80 -4.19 -0.15
C PHE A 35 14.79 -5.29 0.91
N GLN A 36 15.27 -4.98 2.10
CA GLN A 36 15.29 -5.91 3.20
C GLN A 36 13.87 -6.17 3.72
N ILE A 37 13.42 -7.43 3.62
CA ILE A 37 12.18 -7.87 4.27
C ILE A 37 12.54 -8.31 5.68
N ILE A 38 11.84 -7.79 6.68
CA ILE A 38 12.08 -8.05 8.10
C ILE A 38 10.82 -8.62 8.78
N ASN A 39 11.00 -9.10 10.00
CA ASN A 39 9.95 -9.73 10.81
C ASN A 39 9.40 -11.03 10.23
N LYS A 40 10.23 -11.72 9.43
CA LYS A 40 9.98 -13.09 8.99
C LYS A 40 10.79 -14.06 9.85
N GLY A 41 10.18 -15.16 10.23
CA GLY A 41 10.89 -16.25 10.94
C GLY A 41 11.68 -17.17 10.02
N TRP A 42 11.39 -17.18 8.72
CA TRP A 42 12.01 -18.05 7.72
C TRP A 42 12.22 -17.30 6.41
N ASP A 43 13.37 -17.52 5.78
CA ASP A 43 13.70 -16.91 4.48
C ASP A 43 13.26 -17.79 3.30
N ASN A 44 13.11 -19.11 3.53
CA ASN A 44 12.77 -20.11 2.51
C ASN A 44 11.25 -20.27 2.30
N THR A 45 10.50 -19.19 2.29
CA THR A 45 9.06 -19.17 2.02
C THR A 45 8.79 -19.11 0.51
N THR A 46 7.64 -19.64 0.07
CA THR A 46 7.23 -19.67 -1.35
C THR A 46 7.06 -18.29 -1.97
N GLU A 47 6.66 -17.31 -1.16
CA GLU A 47 6.48 -15.95 -1.60
C GLU A 47 7.13 -14.97 -0.60
N PRO A 48 7.54 -13.78 -1.05
CA PRO A 48 8.28 -12.82 -0.21
C PRO A 48 7.56 -12.45 1.09
N TYR A 49 6.24 -12.36 1.04
CA TYR A 49 5.41 -11.92 2.16
C TYR A 49 4.62 -13.04 2.83
N THR A 50 5.00 -14.30 2.62
CA THR A 50 4.46 -15.47 3.35
C THR A 50 5.28 -15.72 4.59
N ARG A 51 4.64 -16.07 5.71
CA ARG A 51 5.29 -16.25 7.01
C ARG A 51 6.00 -17.58 7.15
N LEU A 52 5.39 -18.64 6.65
CA LEU A 52 5.87 -20.03 6.86
C LEU A 52 6.32 -20.66 5.55
N PRO A 53 7.33 -21.54 5.61
CA PRO A 53 7.68 -22.43 4.51
C PRO A 53 6.53 -23.36 4.12
N GLN A 54 6.49 -23.78 2.86
CA GLN A 54 5.45 -24.66 2.32
C GLN A 54 5.32 -25.97 3.11
N THR A 55 6.43 -26.55 3.55
CA THR A 55 6.44 -27.79 4.35
C THR A 55 5.63 -27.71 5.64
N TYR A 56 5.61 -26.53 6.28
CA TYR A 56 4.75 -26.31 7.45
C TYR A 56 3.29 -26.12 7.05
N LEU A 57 3.05 -25.41 5.96
CA LEU A 57 1.69 -25.18 5.46
C LEU A 57 1.01 -26.50 5.07
N ASP A 58 1.75 -27.43 4.46
CA ASP A 58 1.26 -28.73 4.03
C ASP A 58 0.90 -29.65 5.23
N SER A 59 1.55 -29.44 6.38
CA SER A 59 1.29 -30.19 7.62
C SER A 59 0.15 -29.62 8.47
N CYS A 60 -0.30 -28.39 8.17
CA CYS A 60 -1.35 -27.71 8.90
C CYS A 60 -2.75 -28.07 8.39
N ARG A 61 -3.76 -27.88 9.23
CA ARG A 61 -5.16 -27.86 8.77
C ARG A 61 -5.34 -26.71 7.77
N LYS A 62 -6.23 -26.88 6.79
CA LYS A 62 -6.47 -25.87 5.74
C LYS A 62 -6.79 -24.48 6.28
N GLU A 63 -7.56 -24.40 7.35
CA GLU A 63 -7.93 -23.15 8.00
C GLU A 63 -6.71 -22.45 8.63
N GLN A 64 -5.82 -23.22 9.23
CA GLN A 64 -4.57 -22.71 9.80
C GLN A 64 -3.59 -22.30 8.72
N ALA A 65 -3.42 -23.12 7.68
CA ALA A 65 -2.56 -22.79 6.54
C ALA A 65 -2.99 -21.47 5.87
N TRP A 66 -4.30 -21.25 5.76
CA TRP A 66 -4.85 -20.01 5.25
C TRP A 66 -4.48 -18.79 6.12
N LEU A 67 -4.60 -18.90 7.46
CA LEU A 67 -4.23 -17.85 8.40
C LEU A 67 -2.72 -17.53 8.36
N TYR A 68 -1.88 -18.54 8.23
CA TYR A 68 -0.42 -18.37 8.17
C TYR A 68 0.07 -17.70 6.88
N ASN A 69 -0.75 -17.67 5.85
CA ASN A 69 -0.48 -16.93 4.61
C ASN A 69 -0.70 -15.41 4.70
N HIS A 70 -1.20 -14.91 5.83
CA HIS A 70 -1.33 -13.49 6.04
C HIS A 70 0.03 -12.84 6.30
N SER A 71 0.25 -11.66 5.70
CA SER A 71 1.52 -10.91 5.79
C SER A 71 1.60 -9.95 6.98
N ALA A 72 0.61 -9.95 7.89
CA ALA A 72 0.57 -9.04 9.03
C ALA A 72 1.88 -9.08 9.84
N GLY A 73 2.46 -7.94 10.12
CA GLY A 73 3.72 -7.79 10.85
C GLY A 73 4.99 -7.95 10.01
N ILE A 74 4.91 -8.46 8.77
CA ILE A 74 6.04 -8.43 7.84
C ILE A 74 6.25 -7.00 7.38
N ALA A 75 7.49 -6.53 7.37
CA ALA A 75 7.82 -5.18 6.97
C ALA A 75 8.96 -5.15 5.95
N VAL A 76 9.01 -4.08 5.17
CA VAL A 76 10.08 -3.78 4.22
C VAL A 76 10.88 -2.61 4.77
N ARG A 77 12.19 -2.80 4.97
CA ARG A 77 13.09 -1.78 5.47
C ARG A 77 13.86 -1.15 4.31
N PHE A 78 13.80 0.16 4.21
CA PHE A 78 14.52 0.93 3.20
C PHE A 78 14.96 2.28 3.75
N ALA A 79 15.89 2.94 3.07
CA ALA A 79 16.29 4.30 3.34
C ALA A 79 15.98 5.19 2.13
N THR A 80 15.52 6.40 2.37
CA THR A 80 15.18 7.35 1.31
C THR A 80 15.36 8.79 1.78
N ASN A 81 15.67 9.68 0.85
CA ASN A 81 15.64 11.13 1.04
C ASN A 81 14.40 11.78 0.38
N SER A 82 13.46 10.98 -0.08
CA SER A 82 12.23 11.46 -0.71
C SER A 82 11.32 12.13 0.30
N LYS A 83 10.73 13.25 -0.09
CA LYS A 83 9.73 13.97 0.72
C LYS A 83 8.34 13.32 0.66
N ARG A 84 8.11 12.43 -0.30
CA ARG A 84 6.83 11.74 -0.50
C ARG A 84 7.11 10.25 -0.70
N ILE A 85 6.31 9.42 -0.07
CA ILE A 85 6.37 7.96 -0.19
C ILE A 85 4.98 7.48 -0.60
N ALA A 86 4.92 6.57 -1.56
CA ALA A 86 3.71 5.88 -1.97
C ALA A 86 3.97 4.37 -1.97
N ALA A 87 3.01 3.61 -1.50
CA ALA A 87 3.03 2.15 -1.57
C ALA A 87 1.92 1.67 -2.49
N GLN A 88 2.25 0.76 -3.39
CA GLN A 88 1.31 0.06 -4.25
C GLN A 88 1.43 -1.44 -3.98
N TYR A 89 0.32 -2.09 -3.69
CA TYR A 89 0.28 -3.51 -3.39
C TYR A 89 -1.02 -4.16 -3.86
N ASN A 90 -0.95 -5.46 -4.13
CA ASN A 90 -2.09 -6.27 -4.49
C ASN A 90 -2.57 -7.06 -3.28
N LEU A 91 -3.87 -7.14 -3.10
CA LEU A 91 -4.49 -7.95 -2.06
C LEU A 91 -4.78 -9.35 -2.60
N LYS A 92 -4.34 -10.39 -1.89
CA LYS A 92 -4.72 -11.78 -2.20
C LYS A 92 -6.21 -12.02 -2.02
N ASN A 93 -6.81 -11.38 -1.02
CA ASN A 93 -8.22 -11.51 -0.67
C ASN A 93 -8.84 -10.14 -0.44
N ASN A 94 -10.08 -9.98 -0.86
CA ASN A 94 -10.86 -8.76 -0.69
C ASN A 94 -12.13 -9.02 0.13
N TYR A 95 -11.99 -9.65 1.28
CA TYR A 95 -13.13 -9.85 2.17
C TYR A 95 -13.23 -8.75 3.23
N HIS A 96 -14.39 -8.66 3.85
CA HIS A 96 -14.71 -7.73 4.91
C HIS A 96 -14.98 -8.50 6.21
N MET A 97 -14.50 -7.98 7.33
CA MET A 97 -14.79 -8.51 8.67
C MET A 97 -15.60 -7.48 9.45
N GLN A 98 -16.73 -7.88 10.03
CA GLN A 98 -17.62 -6.96 10.76
C GLN A 98 -16.97 -6.37 12.02
N HIS A 99 -16.02 -7.06 12.61
CA HIS A 99 -15.36 -6.69 13.87
C HIS A 99 -14.01 -6.00 13.69
N MET A 100 -13.59 -5.74 12.45
CA MET A 100 -12.29 -5.14 12.16
C MET A 100 -12.41 -4.06 11.08
N ALA A 101 -11.79 -2.92 11.32
CA ALA A 101 -11.73 -1.84 10.35
C ALA A 101 -10.95 -2.26 9.09
N MET A 102 -11.32 -1.72 7.94
CA MET A 102 -10.68 -2.02 6.64
C MET A 102 -9.17 -1.70 6.64
N THR A 103 -8.77 -0.65 7.35
CA THR A 103 -7.36 -0.30 7.54
C THR A 103 -6.58 -1.38 8.30
N GLY A 104 -7.22 -2.05 9.27
CA GLY A 104 -6.62 -3.17 9.99
C GLY A 104 -6.55 -4.46 9.18
N ILE A 105 -7.49 -4.66 8.23
CA ILE A 105 -7.53 -5.86 7.37
C ILE A 105 -6.58 -5.73 6.17
N LYS A 106 -6.50 -4.54 5.57
CA LYS A 106 -5.89 -4.31 4.26
C LYS A 106 -4.91 -3.12 4.25
N GLY A 107 -4.74 -2.45 5.39
CA GLY A 107 -3.89 -1.27 5.50
C GLY A 107 -2.40 -1.60 5.52
N THR A 108 -1.61 -0.57 5.31
CA THR A 108 -0.15 -0.58 5.41
C THR A 108 0.27 0.61 6.26
N ASP A 109 1.09 0.38 7.25
CA ASP A 109 1.62 1.43 8.12
C ASP A 109 3.03 1.82 7.68
N LEU A 110 3.37 3.09 7.83
CA LEU A 110 4.70 3.61 7.64
C LEU A 110 5.32 3.97 8.99
N TYR A 111 6.46 3.36 9.29
CA TYR A 111 7.27 3.67 10.46
C TYR A 111 8.56 4.34 10.04
N TYR A 112 9.07 5.23 10.84
CA TYR A 112 10.38 5.83 10.65
C TYR A 112 11.22 5.71 11.92
N LEU A 113 12.51 5.51 11.74
CA LEU A 113 13.45 5.48 12.85
C LEU A 113 13.58 6.90 13.43
N ASN A 114 13.19 7.06 14.67
CA ASN A 114 13.46 8.27 15.43
C ASN A 114 14.70 8.03 16.30
N GLU A 115 15.83 8.65 15.95
CA GLU A 115 17.11 8.47 16.65
C GLU A 115 17.04 8.86 18.13
N GLU A 116 16.20 9.85 18.48
CA GLU A 116 16.03 10.31 19.89
C GLU A 116 15.23 9.29 20.73
N ARG A 117 14.34 8.51 20.13
CA ARG A 117 13.45 7.57 20.82
C ARG A 117 13.82 6.11 20.61
N GLY A 118 14.75 5.81 19.71
CA GLY A 118 15.17 4.45 19.39
C GLY A 118 14.08 3.59 18.72
N VAL A 119 13.05 4.20 18.17
CA VAL A 119 11.94 3.56 17.45
C VAL A 119 11.72 4.25 16.12
#